data_49ade550b2ffb3a5bd9962bd9179c40b
#
_entry.id   49ade550b2ffb3a5bd9962bd9179c40b
#
_cell.length_a   1.000
_cell.length_b   1.000
_cell.length_c   1.000
_cell.angle_alpha   90.00
_cell.angle_beta   90.00
_cell.angle_gamma   90.00
#
_symmetry.space_group_name_H-M   'P 1'
#
loop_
_entity.id
_entity.type
_entity.pdbx_description
1 polymer ?
#
loop_
_entity_poly.entity_id
_entity_poly.type
_entity_poly.pdbx_seq_one_letter_code
_entity_poly.pdbx_strand_id
1 'polypeptide(L)'
;MNGDAVRRYKELAGQNTEAVRRMREHNREVAGQLLVRLADVELRLAQAIEREQMARFTVRVNWENAVDMLWPERWLHVGPQPDPTTPPAGMDTHQADAEVSRAFDALREALRKPALLPRRQHDD
;
A
#
# COMPACT_ATOMS: atom_id res chain seq x y z
N MET A 1 15.64 66.19 25.97
CA MET A 1 14.75 65.66 24.92
C MET A 1 15.36 64.59 24.04
N ASN A 2 16.69 64.52 23.84
CA ASN A 2 17.32 63.44 23.07
C ASN A 2 17.30 62.07 23.77
N GLY A 3 17.12 62.04 25.10
CA GLY A 3 17.08 60.79 25.88
C GLY A 3 15.83 59.92 25.66
N ASP A 4 14.70 60.55 25.35
CA ASP A 4 13.43 59.83 25.10
C ASP A 4 13.44 59.15 23.73
N ALA A 5 13.98 59.78 22.70
CA ALA A 5 14.13 59.23 21.38
C ALA A 5 15.07 58.02 21.38
N VAL A 6 16.18 58.15 22.07
CA VAL A 6 17.16 57.06 22.21
C VAL A 6 16.58 55.88 23.02
N ARG A 7 15.82 56.17 24.06
CA ARG A 7 15.14 55.15 24.86
C ARG A 7 14.11 54.38 24.03
N ARG A 8 13.25 55.09 23.26
CA ARG A 8 12.28 54.45 22.34
C ARG A 8 12.97 53.61 21.28
N TYR A 9 14.04 54.08 20.71
CA TYR A 9 14.85 53.34 19.75
C TYR A 9 15.37 52.02 20.34
N LYS A 10 15.96 52.06 21.56
CA LYS A 10 16.42 50.87 22.27
C LYS A 10 15.32 49.87 22.61
N GLU A 11 14.14 50.39 23.01
CA GLU A 11 12.98 49.56 23.28
C GLU A 11 12.48 48.84 22.02
N LEU A 12 12.34 49.56 20.90
CA LEU A 12 11.92 49.04 19.62
C LEU A 12 12.95 48.02 19.08
N ALA A 13 14.24 48.34 19.16
CA ALA A 13 15.29 47.43 18.76
C ALA A 13 15.29 46.14 19.60
N GLY A 14 15.08 46.26 20.94
CA GLY A 14 14.98 45.13 21.84
C GLY A 14 13.75 44.25 21.53
N GLN A 15 12.60 44.87 21.28
CA GLN A 15 11.37 44.15 20.90
C GLN A 15 11.52 43.45 19.56
N ASN A 16 12.19 44.08 18.58
CA ASN A 16 12.46 43.48 17.28
C ASN A 16 13.42 42.30 17.39
N THR A 17 14.47 42.42 18.18
CA THR A 17 15.42 41.32 18.45
C THR A 17 14.71 40.13 19.11
N GLU A 18 13.85 40.41 20.08
CA GLU A 18 13.07 39.38 20.77
C GLU A 18 12.06 38.70 19.83
N ALA A 19 11.39 39.47 18.96
CA ALA A 19 10.48 38.92 17.96
C ALA A 19 11.20 38.01 16.95
N VAL A 20 12.38 38.41 16.48
CA VAL A 20 13.22 37.62 15.60
C VAL A 20 13.69 36.34 16.28
N ARG A 21 14.08 36.41 17.55
CA ARG A 21 14.49 35.24 18.33
C ARG A 21 13.33 34.24 18.46
N ARG A 22 12.13 34.69 18.82
CA ARG A 22 10.94 33.84 18.92
C ARG A 22 10.57 33.21 17.60
N MET A 23 10.67 33.96 16.50
CA MET A 23 10.41 33.44 15.17
C MET A 23 11.43 32.34 14.80
N ARG A 24 12.71 32.54 15.09
CA ARG A 24 13.75 31.53 14.86
C ARG A 24 13.54 30.27 15.68
N GLU A 25 13.17 30.41 16.96
CA GLU A 25 12.84 29.28 17.83
C GLU A 25 11.64 28.51 17.29
N HIS A 26 10.58 29.24 16.90
CA HIS A 26 9.39 28.63 16.31
C HIS A 26 9.72 27.88 14.99
N ASN A 27 10.53 28.52 14.13
CA ASN A 27 10.94 27.88 12.88
C ASN A 27 11.79 26.62 13.12
N ARG A 28 12.66 26.61 14.12
CA ARG A 28 13.43 25.41 14.49
C ARG A 28 12.51 24.30 14.99
N GLU A 29 11.53 24.64 15.80
CA GLU A 29 10.55 23.68 16.30
C GLU A 29 9.72 23.08 15.15
N VAL A 30 9.21 23.92 14.26
CA VAL A 30 8.46 23.47 13.07
C VAL A 30 9.35 22.62 12.16
N ALA A 31 10.59 23.02 11.92
CA ALA A 31 11.54 22.23 11.14
C ALA A 31 11.81 20.86 11.77
N GLY A 32 11.96 20.80 13.09
CA GLY A 32 12.11 19.55 13.84
C GLY A 32 10.90 18.64 13.71
N GLN A 33 9.71 19.19 13.83
CA GLN A 33 8.45 18.45 13.66
C GLN A 33 8.30 17.92 12.22
N LEU A 34 8.66 18.72 11.22
CA LEU A 34 8.61 18.31 9.82
C LEU A 34 9.60 17.19 9.52
N LEU A 35 10.80 17.23 10.09
CA LEU A 35 11.78 16.15 9.95
C LEU A 35 11.26 14.84 10.54
N VAL A 36 10.62 14.87 11.70
CA VAL A 36 10.01 13.70 12.32
C VAL A 36 8.88 13.13 11.44
N ARG A 37 8.03 14.02 10.91
CA ARG A 37 6.95 13.60 9.99
C ARG A 37 7.50 13.01 8.69
N LEU A 38 8.57 13.61 8.16
CA LEU A 38 9.21 13.08 6.95
C LEU A 38 9.75 11.68 7.19
N ALA A 39 10.44 11.44 8.30
CA ALA A 39 10.94 10.12 8.66
C ALA A 39 9.81 9.09 8.81
N ASP A 40 8.69 9.47 9.42
CA ASP A 40 7.52 8.61 9.55
C ASP A 40 6.89 8.27 8.18
N VAL A 41 6.76 9.26 7.30
CA VAL A 41 6.25 9.05 5.94
C VAL A 41 7.19 8.16 5.12
N GLU A 42 8.50 8.35 5.22
CA GLU A 42 9.48 7.49 4.54
C GLU A 42 9.38 6.04 5.02
N LEU A 43 9.23 5.83 6.32
CA LEU A 43 9.05 4.50 6.89
C LEU A 43 7.75 3.85 6.38
N ARG A 44 6.65 4.58 6.39
CA ARG A 44 5.35 4.10 5.87
C ARG A 44 5.41 3.77 4.39
N LEU A 45 6.13 4.58 3.61
CA LEU A 45 6.34 4.33 2.18
C LEU A 45 7.13 3.04 1.96
N ALA A 46 8.22 2.85 2.68
CA ALA A 46 9.02 1.64 2.61
C ALA A 46 8.19 0.38 2.95
N GLN A 47 7.38 0.46 4.01
CA GLN A 47 6.48 -0.63 4.41
C GLN A 47 5.38 -0.89 3.37
N ALA A 48 4.87 0.16 2.73
CA ALA A 48 3.87 0.02 1.67
C ALA A 48 4.45 -0.66 0.43
N ILE A 49 5.66 -0.29 0.03
CA ILE A 49 6.39 -0.92 -1.08
C ILE A 49 6.65 -2.40 -0.79
N GLU A 50 7.10 -2.73 0.41
CA GLU A 50 7.34 -4.11 0.82
C GLU A 50 6.05 -4.95 0.79
N ARG A 51 4.95 -4.40 1.30
CA ARG A 51 3.64 -5.07 1.25
C ARG A 51 3.15 -5.28 -0.18
N GLU A 52 3.36 -4.31 -1.06
CA GLU A 52 3.00 -4.45 -2.47
C GLU A 52 3.81 -5.54 -3.17
N GLN A 53 5.12 -5.57 -2.95
CA GLN A 53 5.99 -6.60 -3.51
C GLN A 53 5.60 -7.99 -3.02
N MET A 54 5.27 -8.13 -1.74
CA MET A 54 4.82 -9.38 -1.15
C MET A 54 3.47 -9.81 -1.74
N ALA A 55 2.54 -8.88 -1.92
CA ALA A 55 1.25 -9.15 -2.53
C ALA A 55 1.41 -9.63 -3.98
N ARG A 56 2.24 -8.99 -4.77
CA ARG A 56 2.55 -9.40 -6.16
C ARG A 56 3.17 -10.79 -6.21
N PHE A 57 4.09 -11.09 -5.31
CA PHE A 57 4.70 -12.41 -5.21
C PHE A 57 3.65 -13.48 -4.87
N THR A 58 2.81 -13.23 -3.89
CA THR A 58 1.76 -14.15 -3.47
C THR A 58 0.77 -14.42 -4.61
N VAL A 59 0.36 -13.39 -5.33
CA VAL A 59 -0.52 -13.53 -6.50
C VAL A 59 0.13 -14.39 -7.58
N ARG A 60 1.40 -14.17 -7.86
CA ARG A 60 2.14 -14.97 -8.86
C ARG A 60 2.22 -16.44 -8.46
N VAL A 61 2.57 -16.72 -7.21
CA VAL A 61 2.65 -18.10 -6.69
C VAL A 61 1.29 -18.79 -6.76
N ASN A 62 0.23 -18.11 -6.34
CA ASN A 62 -1.13 -18.64 -6.40
C ASN A 62 -1.56 -18.91 -7.84
N TRP A 63 -1.23 -18.03 -8.77
CA TRP A 63 -1.52 -18.23 -10.19
C TRP A 63 -0.77 -19.45 -10.76
N GLU A 64 0.52 -19.54 -10.53
CA GLU A 64 1.35 -20.68 -10.97
C GLU A 64 0.83 -21.99 -10.39
N ASN A 65 0.47 -22.02 -9.11
CA ASN A 65 -0.11 -23.20 -8.48
C ASN A 65 -1.46 -23.58 -9.11
N ALA A 66 -2.30 -22.61 -9.41
CA ALA A 66 -3.59 -22.85 -10.08
C ALA A 66 -3.38 -23.40 -11.50
N VAL A 67 -2.44 -22.83 -12.25
CA VAL A 67 -2.09 -23.31 -13.59
C VAL A 67 -1.56 -24.76 -13.53
N ASP A 68 -0.69 -25.07 -12.58
CA ASP A 68 -0.16 -26.41 -12.40
C ASP A 68 -1.26 -27.42 -12.04
N MET A 69 -2.24 -27.03 -11.24
CA MET A 69 -3.39 -27.87 -10.91
C MET A 69 -4.28 -28.14 -12.12
N LEU A 70 -4.38 -27.20 -13.05
CA LEU A 70 -5.18 -27.30 -14.26
C LEU A 70 -4.44 -27.93 -15.43
N TRP A 71 -3.13 -28.07 -15.34
CA TRP A 71 -2.31 -28.62 -16.42
C TRP A 71 -2.73 -30.01 -16.92
N PRO A 72 -3.16 -30.94 -16.06
CA PRO A 72 -3.63 -32.24 -16.53
C PRO A 72 -4.94 -32.18 -17.32
N GLU A 73 -5.69 -31.07 -17.22
CA GLU A 73 -6.96 -30.87 -17.90
C GLU A 73 -6.74 -30.33 -19.33
N ARG A 74 -6.46 -31.22 -20.26
CA ARG A 74 -6.06 -30.87 -21.64
C ARG A 74 -7.13 -30.14 -22.43
N TRP A 75 -8.38 -30.20 -21.99
CA TRP A 75 -9.51 -29.53 -22.64
C TRP A 75 -9.60 -28.03 -22.26
N LEU A 76 -8.90 -27.63 -21.20
CA LEU A 76 -8.94 -26.29 -20.68
C LEU A 76 -7.74 -25.48 -21.21
N HIS A 77 -8.02 -24.33 -21.78
CA HIS A 77 -7.00 -23.36 -22.14
C HIS A 77 -6.94 -22.27 -21.09
N VAL A 78 -5.79 -22.20 -20.42
CA VAL A 78 -5.52 -21.15 -19.45
C VAL A 78 -4.77 -20.04 -20.17
N GLY A 79 -5.35 -18.84 -20.17
CA GLY A 79 -4.71 -17.65 -20.70
C GLY A 79 -3.56 -17.14 -19.82
N PRO A 80 -2.93 -16.03 -20.19
CA PRO A 80 -1.92 -15.40 -19.34
C PRO A 80 -2.51 -14.86 -18.05
N GLN A 81 -1.65 -14.64 -17.05
CA GLN A 81 -2.06 -14.02 -15.80
C GLN A 81 -2.75 -12.68 -16.06
N PRO A 82 -3.96 -12.45 -15.51
CA PRO A 82 -4.65 -11.19 -15.67
C PRO A 82 -3.88 -10.01 -15.07
N ASP A 83 -4.01 -8.85 -15.68
CA ASP A 83 -3.46 -7.62 -15.13
C ASP A 83 -4.17 -7.22 -13.83
N PRO A 84 -3.48 -6.57 -12.88
CA PRO A 84 -4.10 -6.06 -11.68
C PRO A 84 -5.23 -5.09 -12.00
N THR A 85 -6.37 -5.28 -11.37
CA THR A 85 -7.52 -4.38 -11.47
C THR A 85 -7.66 -3.54 -10.21
N THR A 86 -8.34 -2.40 -10.34
CA THR A 86 -8.67 -1.57 -9.16
C THR A 86 -9.63 -2.36 -8.28
N PRO A 87 -9.32 -2.55 -6.98
CA PRO A 87 -10.22 -3.25 -6.07
C PRO A 87 -11.54 -2.49 -5.90
N PRO A 88 -12.65 -3.20 -5.63
CA PRO A 88 -13.90 -2.55 -5.28
C PRO A 88 -13.74 -1.60 -4.10
N ALA A 89 -14.51 -0.52 -4.10
CA ALA A 89 -14.51 0.44 -3.00
C ALA A 89 -14.81 -0.27 -1.66
N GLY A 90 -13.98 -0.03 -0.65
CA GLY A 90 -14.13 -0.62 0.68
C GLY A 90 -13.50 -2.00 0.88
N MET A 91 -12.89 -2.59 -0.14
CA MET A 91 -12.15 -3.83 0.00
C MET A 91 -10.72 -3.54 0.47
N ASP A 92 -10.33 -4.09 1.60
CA ASP A 92 -8.96 -4.04 2.10
C ASP A 92 -8.15 -5.27 1.61
N THR A 93 -6.84 -5.24 1.85
CA THR A 93 -5.92 -6.32 1.47
C THR A 93 -6.29 -7.65 2.11
N HIS A 94 -6.75 -7.63 3.35
CA HIS A 94 -7.13 -8.83 4.09
C HIS A 94 -8.37 -9.50 3.49
N GLN A 95 -9.37 -8.70 3.10
CA GLN A 95 -10.57 -9.19 2.40
C GLN A 95 -10.23 -9.76 1.02
N ALA A 96 -9.33 -9.10 0.28
CA ALA A 96 -8.86 -9.58 -1.02
C ALA A 96 -8.14 -10.92 -0.89
N ASP A 97 -7.26 -11.08 0.09
CA ASP A 97 -6.56 -12.34 0.37
C ASP A 97 -7.54 -13.46 0.74
N ALA A 98 -8.56 -13.16 1.55
CA ALA A 98 -9.60 -14.11 1.91
C ALA A 98 -10.41 -14.58 0.70
N GLU A 99 -10.72 -13.69 -0.24
CA GLU A 99 -11.41 -14.04 -1.49
C GLU A 99 -10.55 -14.92 -2.40
N VAL A 100 -9.27 -14.61 -2.54
CA VAL A 100 -8.32 -15.44 -3.31
C VAL A 100 -8.22 -16.84 -2.71
N SER A 101 -8.12 -16.95 -1.40
CA SER A 101 -8.07 -18.24 -0.71
C SER A 101 -9.35 -19.05 -0.91
N ARG A 102 -10.51 -18.42 -0.84
CA ARG A 102 -11.81 -19.05 -1.11
C ARG A 102 -11.92 -19.55 -2.55
N ALA A 103 -11.49 -18.73 -3.51
CA ALA A 103 -11.50 -19.10 -4.92
C ALA A 103 -10.57 -20.29 -5.20
N PHE A 104 -9.41 -20.33 -4.55
CA PHE A 104 -8.45 -21.43 -4.68
C PHE A 104 -9.00 -22.72 -4.07
N ASP A 105 -9.63 -22.66 -2.91
CA ASP A 105 -10.28 -23.80 -2.27
C ASP A 105 -11.45 -24.32 -3.12
N ALA A 106 -12.24 -23.43 -3.72
CA ALA A 106 -13.32 -23.80 -4.64
C ALA A 106 -12.77 -24.49 -5.90
N LEU A 107 -11.63 -24.04 -6.42
CA LEU A 107 -10.95 -24.68 -7.55
C LEU A 107 -10.49 -26.10 -7.19
N ARG A 108 -9.85 -26.26 -6.03
CA ARG A 108 -9.45 -27.59 -5.54
C ARG A 108 -10.63 -28.54 -5.40
N GLU A 109 -11.71 -28.05 -4.84
CA GLU A 109 -12.92 -28.86 -4.64
C GLU A 109 -13.55 -29.26 -5.98
N ALA A 110 -13.61 -28.34 -6.94
CA ALA A 110 -14.12 -28.61 -8.29
C ALA A 110 -13.27 -29.68 -9.01
N LEU A 111 -11.96 -29.67 -8.83
CA LEU A 111 -11.04 -30.65 -9.43
C LEU A 111 -11.14 -32.03 -8.76
N ARG A 112 -11.58 -32.10 -7.50
CA ARG A 112 -11.81 -33.38 -6.79
C ARG A 112 -13.08 -34.10 -7.22
N LYS A 113 -14.03 -33.41 -7.83
CA LYS A 113 -15.33 -33.95 -8.25
C LYS A 113 -15.34 -34.26 -9.76
N PRO A 114 -14.91 -35.45 -10.19
CA PRO A 114 -14.88 -35.80 -11.61
C PRO A 114 -16.26 -35.92 -12.25
N ALA A 115 -17.34 -35.95 -11.45
CA ALA A 115 -18.74 -36.14 -11.91
C ALA A 115 -19.36 -34.95 -12.63
N LEU A 116 -18.68 -33.77 -12.65
CA LEU A 116 -19.19 -32.57 -13.32
C LEU A 116 -18.72 -32.43 -14.77
N LEU A 117 -17.84 -33.32 -15.26
CA LEU A 117 -17.44 -33.35 -16.64
C LEU A 117 -18.37 -34.32 -17.40
N PRO A 118 -19.08 -33.87 -18.44
CA PRO A 118 -19.84 -34.81 -19.27
C PRO A 118 -18.85 -35.82 -19.86
N ARG A 119 -18.96 -37.08 -19.44
CA ARG A 119 -18.36 -38.19 -20.17
C ARG A 119 -18.87 -38.08 -21.59
N ARG A 120 -18.00 -37.72 -22.53
CA ARG A 120 -18.27 -38.05 -23.93
C ARG A 120 -18.38 -39.57 -23.97
N GLN A 121 -19.60 -40.06 -24.07
CA GLN A 121 -19.86 -41.41 -24.53
C GLN A 121 -19.19 -41.46 -25.91
N HIS A 122 -18.13 -42.23 -26.02
CA HIS A 122 -17.69 -42.76 -27.30
C HIS A 122 -18.80 -43.75 -27.67
N ASP A 123 -19.75 -43.31 -28.47
CA ASP A 123 -20.52 -44.22 -29.26
C ASP A 123 -19.58 -44.77 -30.33
N ASP A 124 -19.28 -46.05 -30.19
CA ASP A 124 -18.70 -46.88 -31.25
C ASP A 124 -19.68 -47.01 -32.43
#